data_742d6cf4e63f9ce7da596b2d68fdcaf3
#
_entry.id   742d6cf4e63f9ce7da596b2d68fdcaf3
#
_cell.length_a   1.000
_cell.length_b   1.000
_cell.length_c   1.000
_cell.angle_alpha   90.00
_cell.angle_beta   90.00
_cell.angle_gamma   90.00
#
_symmetry.space_group_name_H-M   'P 1'
#
loop_
_entity.id
_entity.type
_entity.pdbx_description
1 polymer ?
#
loop_
_entity_poly.entity_id
_entity_poly.type
_entity_poly.pdbx_seq_one_letter_code
_entity_poly.pdbx_strand_id
1 'polypeptide(L)'
;MNIDPNTSASAHAPTELAPLRAEVLRSLWKLRRDSYAQAHLYEDARIRVHRSLTWLAMSESRSVNEHDTKLIELWASAGALFGRWSALLGAPLAQREAAASFARQVIQWDRDSIMPKLLGTLRLNAPLMWND
;
A
#
# COMPACT_ATOMS: atom_id res chain seq x y z
N MET A 1 -43.80 -27.30 26.31
CA MET A 1 -43.08 -26.06 26.04
C MET A 1 -41.68 -26.44 25.54
N ASN A 2 -41.53 -26.61 24.22
CA ASN A 2 -40.27 -26.97 23.61
C ASN A 2 -39.55 -25.67 23.23
N ILE A 3 -38.40 -25.46 23.82
CA ILE A 3 -37.50 -24.35 23.46
C ILE A 3 -36.49 -24.95 22.48
N ASP A 4 -36.56 -24.56 21.21
CA ASP A 4 -35.59 -24.88 20.17
C ASP A 4 -34.25 -24.12 20.41
N PRO A 5 -33.12 -24.83 20.67
CA PRO A 5 -31.83 -24.18 20.77
C PRO A 5 -31.10 -24.22 19.43
N ASN A 6 -31.58 -23.52 18.43
CA ASN A 6 -30.84 -23.40 17.18
C ASN A 6 -30.94 -21.98 16.60
N THR A 7 -30.51 -20.99 17.39
CA THR A 7 -30.19 -19.67 16.85
C THR A 7 -28.73 -19.72 16.44
N SER A 8 -28.50 -20.24 15.23
CA SER A 8 -27.21 -20.15 14.54
C SER A 8 -26.81 -18.68 14.44
N ALA A 9 -25.82 -18.30 15.23
CA ALA A 9 -25.10 -17.06 15.07
C ALA A 9 -24.47 -17.07 13.67
N SER A 10 -25.05 -16.31 12.76
CA SER A 10 -24.44 -16.01 11.46
C SER A 10 -23.10 -15.33 11.71
N ALA A 11 -22.03 -16.11 11.64
CA ALA A 11 -20.68 -15.58 11.62
C ALA A 11 -20.57 -14.64 10.42
N HIS A 12 -20.49 -13.36 10.69
CA HIS A 12 -20.14 -12.36 9.69
C HIS A 12 -18.77 -12.77 9.14
N ALA A 13 -18.76 -13.31 7.93
CA ALA A 13 -17.53 -13.46 7.17
C ALA A 13 -16.86 -12.08 7.08
N PRO A 14 -15.55 -11.98 7.31
CA PRO A 14 -14.85 -10.71 7.16
C PRO A 14 -15.12 -10.20 5.75
N THR A 15 -15.68 -9.01 5.65
CA THR A 15 -15.90 -8.32 4.37
C THR A 15 -14.51 -8.15 3.75
N GLU A 16 -14.22 -8.97 2.76
CA GLU A 16 -12.99 -8.89 1.98
C GLU A 16 -12.98 -7.52 1.31
N LEU A 17 -12.14 -6.63 1.84
CA LEU A 17 -11.96 -5.30 1.26
C LEU A 17 -11.45 -5.50 -0.16
N ALA A 18 -12.28 -5.14 -1.14
CA ALA A 18 -11.87 -5.17 -2.53
C ALA A 18 -10.55 -4.38 -2.70
N PRO A 19 -9.55 -4.94 -3.38
CA PRO A 19 -8.26 -4.28 -3.54
C PRO A 19 -8.47 -2.91 -4.21
N LEU A 20 -7.91 -1.87 -3.60
CA LEU A 20 -7.91 -0.53 -4.18
C LEU A 20 -7.09 -0.56 -5.47
N ARG A 21 -7.75 -0.33 -6.59
CA ARG A 21 -7.10 -0.28 -7.89
C ARG A 21 -6.36 1.05 -8.07
N ALA A 22 -5.29 1.02 -8.86
CA ALA A 22 -4.49 2.20 -9.18
C ALA A 22 -5.34 3.38 -9.68
N GLU A 23 -6.38 3.11 -10.46
CA GLU A 23 -7.31 4.11 -10.98
C GLU A 23 -8.10 4.82 -9.86
N VAL A 24 -8.62 4.06 -8.90
CA VAL A 24 -9.34 4.61 -7.73
C VAL A 24 -8.40 5.48 -6.90
N LEU A 25 -7.18 5.00 -6.63
CA LEU A 25 -6.17 5.75 -5.90
C LEU A 25 -5.77 7.03 -6.64
N ARG A 26 -5.67 6.98 -7.96
CA ARG A 26 -5.37 8.16 -8.81
C ARG A 26 -6.49 9.21 -8.71
N SER A 27 -7.74 8.80 -8.73
CA SER A 27 -8.89 9.68 -8.57
C SER A 27 -8.92 10.32 -7.19
N LEU A 28 -8.70 9.55 -6.12
CA LEU A 28 -8.59 10.05 -4.75
C LEU A 28 -7.44 11.04 -4.58
N TRP A 29 -6.28 10.73 -5.17
CA TRP A 29 -5.14 11.63 -5.16
C TRP A 29 -5.43 12.95 -5.86
N LYS A 30 -6.10 12.92 -7.01
CA LYS A 30 -6.50 14.12 -7.76
C LYS A 30 -7.41 15.01 -6.91
N LEU A 31 -8.43 14.44 -6.28
CA LEU A 31 -9.33 15.18 -5.40
C LEU A 31 -8.58 15.85 -4.24
N ARG A 32 -7.65 15.11 -3.62
CA ARG A 32 -6.82 15.66 -2.52
C ARG A 32 -5.93 16.79 -3.01
N ARG A 33 -5.21 16.58 -4.11
CA ARG A 33 -4.30 17.58 -4.68
C ARG A 33 -5.02 18.89 -5.00
N ASP A 34 -6.18 18.77 -5.63
CA ASP A 34 -6.96 19.95 -6.08
C ASP A 34 -7.56 20.73 -4.87
N SER A 35 -7.61 20.11 -3.68
CA SER A 35 -8.05 20.78 -2.45
C SER A 35 -6.96 21.60 -1.74
N TYR A 36 -5.69 21.49 -2.15
CA TYR A 36 -4.59 22.23 -1.53
C TYR A 36 -4.32 23.54 -2.26
N ALA A 37 -4.46 24.67 -1.57
CA ALA A 37 -4.19 26.01 -2.10
C ALA A 37 -2.72 26.24 -2.50
N GLN A 38 -1.80 25.39 -2.05
CA GLN A 38 -0.35 25.49 -2.27
C GLN A 38 0.19 24.25 -3.01
N ALA A 39 -0.42 23.92 -4.14
CA ALA A 39 -0.07 22.74 -4.92
C ALA A 39 1.42 22.64 -5.31
N HIS A 40 2.10 23.80 -5.49
CA HIS A 40 3.52 23.84 -5.85
C HIS A 40 4.47 23.29 -4.76
N LEU A 41 4.07 23.34 -3.47
CA LEU A 41 4.87 22.78 -2.37
C LEU A 41 4.90 21.25 -2.38
N TYR A 42 4.02 20.61 -3.13
CA TYR A 42 3.86 19.16 -3.19
C TYR A 42 4.31 18.55 -4.51
N GLU A 43 5.07 19.30 -5.33
CA GLU A 43 5.47 18.82 -6.66
C GLU A 43 6.27 17.51 -6.60
N ASP A 44 7.21 17.39 -5.67
CA ASP A 44 7.98 16.15 -5.48
C ASP A 44 7.08 14.98 -5.05
N ALA A 45 6.12 15.24 -4.18
CA ALA A 45 5.12 14.25 -3.78
C ALA A 45 4.24 13.85 -4.97
N ARG A 46 3.84 14.82 -5.79
CA ARG A 46 3.05 14.59 -7.01
C ARG A 46 3.76 13.66 -7.97
N ILE A 47 5.04 13.91 -8.24
CA ILE A 47 5.86 13.08 -9.13
C ILE A 47 5.97 11.66 -8.57
N ARG A 48 6.26 11.50 -7.28
CA ARG A 48 6.41 10.20 -6.62
C ARG A 48 5.11 9.40 -6.65
N VAL A 49 3.99 10.02 -6.28
CA VAL A 49 2.68 9.37 -6.32
C VAL A 49 2.30 8.99 -7.74
N HIS A 50 2.52 9.86 -8.72
CA HIS A 50 2.25 9.55 -10.12
C HIS A 50 3.04 8.32 -10.60
N ARG A 51 4.33 8.27 -10.33
CA ARG A 51 5.20 7.13 -10.68
C ARG A 51 4.74 5.84 -9.99
N SER A 52 4.46 5.91 -8.70
CA SER A 52 3.95 4.77 -7.94
C SER A 52 2.66 4.21 -8.54
N LEU A 53 1.68 5.07 -8.80
CA LEU A 53 0.40 4.65 -9.39
C LEU A 53 0.55 4.12 -10.83
N THR A 54 1.55 4.59 -11.57
CA THR A 54 1.85 4.05 -12.90
C THR A 54 2.36 2.61 -12.81
N TRP A 55 3.33 2.34 -11.93
CA TRP A 55 3.84 1.00 -11.71
C TRP A 55 2.78 0.05 -11.14
N LEU A 56 1.93 0.55 -10.23
CA LEU A 56 0.81 -0.23 -9.70
C LEU A 56 -0.18 -0.62 -10.81
N ALA A 57 -0.55 0.32 -11.67
CA ALA A 57 -1.43 0.05 -12.80
C ALA A 57 -0.84 -0.99 -13.77
N MET A 58 0.46 -0.94 -14.04
CA MET A 58 1.16 -1.94 -14.83
C MET A 58 1.06 -3.32 -14.18
N SER A 59 1.34 -3.41 -12.90
CA SER A 59 1.21 -4.65 -12.12
C SER A 59 -0.22 -5.22 -12.16
N GLU A 60 -1.24 -4.37 -12.07
CA GLU A 60 -2.65 -4.80 -12.15
C GLU A 60 -3.04 -5.30 -13.55
N SER A 61 -2.39 -4.80 -14.60
CA SER A 61 -2.65 -5.23 -15.99
C SER A 61 -1.99 -6.55 -16.37
N ARG A 62 -1.09 -7.08 -15.54
CA ARG A 62 -0.39 -8.34 -15.79
C ARG A 62 -1.31 -9.54 -15.62
N SER A 63 -1.05 -10.58 -16.41
CA SER A 63 -1.75 -11.85 -16.25
C SER A 63 -1.42 -12.52 -14.92
N VAL A 64 -2.29 -13.44 -14.50
CA VAL A 64 -2.13 -14.17 -13.23
C VAL A 64 -0.82 -14.96 -13.18
N ASN A 65 -0.27 -15.37 -14.33
CA ASN A 65 0.93 -16.19 -14.40
C ASN A 65 2.24 -15.40 -14.42
N GLU A 66 2.18 -14.06 -14.47
CA GLU A 66 3.37 -13.19 -14.52
C GLU A 66 3.78 -12.70 -13.12
N HIS A 67 3.91 -13.64 -12.18
CA HIS A 67 4.15 -13.32 -10.76
C HIS A 67 5.43 -12.50 -10.52
N ASP A 68 6.53 -12.88 -11.15
CA ASP A 68 7.83 -12.22 -10.96
C ASP A 68 7.79 -10.77 -11.49
N THR A 69 7.26 -10.57 -12.68
CA THR A 69 7.10 -9.24 -13.27
C THR A 69 6.20 -8.37 -12.40
N LYS A 70 5.08 -8.93 -11.95
CA LYS A 70 4.15 -8.25 -11.06
C LYS A 70 4.81 -7.84 -9.74
N LEU A 71 5.63 -8.71 -9.15
CA LEU A 71 6.37 -8.41 -7.92
C LEU A 71 7.37 -7.27 -8.13
N ILE A 72 8.11 -7.28 -9.24
CA ILE A 72 9.06 -6.22 -9.59
C ILE A 72 8.35 -4.88 -9.75
N GLU A 73 7.21 -4.86 -10.43
CA GLU A 73 6.41 -3.66 -10.65
C GLU A 73 5.81 -3.11 -9.32
N LEU A 74 5.33 -3.99 -8.44
CA LEU A 74 4.89 -3.61 -7.09
C LEU A 74 6.03 -3.05 -6.25
N TRP A 75 7.22 -3.64 -6.34
CA TRP A 75 8.41 -3.12 -5.68
C TRP A 75 8.82 -1.74 -6.22
N ALA A 76 8.79 -1.55 -7.54
CA ALA A 76 9.03 -0.26 -8.17
C ALA A 76 8.00 0.79 -7.76
N SER A 77 6.73 0.40 -7.64
CA SER A 77 5.64 1.25 -7.12
C SER A 77 5.93 1.73 -5.70
N ALA A 78 6.26 0.81 -4.79
CA ALA A 78 6.60 1.14 -3.42
C ALA A 78 7.87 2.02 -3.37
N GLY A 79 8.91 1.66 -4.13
CA GLY A 79 10.17 2.41 -4.21
C GLY A 79 9.98 3.86 -4.67
N ALA A 80 9.04 4.10 -5.57
CA ALA A 80 8.71 5.46 -6.03
C ALA A 80 8.16 6.34 -4.90
N LEU A 81 7.45 5.76 -3.92
CA LEU A 81 6.90 6.52 -2.79
C LEU A 81 7.96 6.94 -1.79
N PHE A 82 8.87 6.03 -1.44
CA PHE A 82 9.86 6.30 -0.40
C PHE A 82 11.21 6.79 -0.92
N GLY A 83 11.46 6.72 -2.24
CA GLY A 83 12.69 7.25 -2.84
C GLY A 83 12.85 8.73 -2.53
N ARG A 84 13.95 9.12 -1.90
CA ARG A 84 14.24 10.52 -1.51
C ARG A 84 15.64 10.90 -1.92
N TRP A 85 15.79 12.14 -2.35
CA TRP A 85 17.07 12.78 -2.58
C TRP A 85 17.49 13.51 -1.31
N SER A 86 18.73 13.34 -0.89
CA SER A 86 19.30 14.13 0.20
C SER A 86 20.05 15.33 -0.36
N ALA A 87 19.52 16.52 -0.14
CA ALA A 87 20.22 17.76 -0.51
C ALA A 87 21.54 17.92 0.23
N LEU A 88 21.63 17.40 1.46
CA LEU A 88 22.82 17.48 2.30
C LEU A 88 23.96 16.59 1.74
N LEU A 89 23.63 15.41 1.23
CA LEU A 89 24.60 14.47 0.68
C LEU A 89 24.83 14.65 -0.83
N GLY A 90 24.01 15.46 -1.51
CA GLY A 90 24.01 15.57 -2.97
C GLY A 90 23.75 14.24 -3.69
N ALA A 91 23.09 13.29 -3.02
CA ALA A 91 22.87 11.93 -3.49
C ALA A 91 21.52 11.38 -3.03
N PRO A 92 20.97 10.32 -3.67
CA PRO A 92 19.82 9.64 -3.16
C PRO A 92 20.12 8.99 -1.80
N LEU A 93 19.15 9.04 -0.88
CA LEU A 93 19.24 8.30 0.38
C LEU A 93 19.32 6.80 0.11
N ALA A 94 20.05 6.08 0.96
CA ALA A 94 20.07 4.62 0.91
C ALA A 94 18.63 4.09 0.97
N GLN A 95 18.30 3.15 0.09
CA GLN A 95 16.94 2.64 -0.08
C GLN A 95 16.35 2.11 1.23
N ARG A 96 17.15 1.42 2.03
CA ARG A 96 16.74 0.88 3.33
C ARG A 96 16.36 1.99 4.32
N GLU A 97 17.12 3.06 4.36
CA GLU A 97 16.88 4.21 5.25
C GLU A 97 15.65 4.99 4.81
N ALA A 98 15.50 5.23 3.52
CA ALA A 98 14.34 5.90 2.94
C ALA A 98 13.06 5.09 3.20
N ALA A 99 13.08 3.77 3.01
CA ALA A 99 11.96 2.88 3.28
C ALA A 99 11.59 2.85 4.77
N ALA A 100 12.58 2.77 5.66
CA ALA A 100 12.33 2.78 7.10
C ALA A 100 11.73 4.12 7.58
N SER A 101 12.20 5.24 7.04
CA SER A 101 11.65 6.56 7.33
C SER A 101 10.21 6.68 6.85
N PHE A 102 9.92 6.22 5.64
CA PHE A 102 8.57 6.21 5.09
C PHE A 102 7.63 5.34 5.92
N ALA A 103 8.05 4.12 6.27
CA ALA A 103 7.26 3.21 7.08
C ALA A 103 6.90 3.82 8.46
N ARG A 104 7.85 4.49 9.10
CA ARG A 104 7.58 5.20 10.37
C ARG A 104 6.53 6.29 10.20
N GLN A 105 6.56 7.06 9.11
CA GLN A 105 5.56 8.08 8.84
C GLN A 105 4.18 7.48 8.59
N VAL A 106 4.11 6.40 7.80
CA VAL A 106 2.83 5.71 7.53
C VAL A 106 2.22 5.19 8.83
N ILE A 107 3.02 4.59 9.72
CA ILE A 107 2.54 4.11 11.04
C ILE A 107 2.01 5.27 11.89
N GLN A 108 2.67 6.43 11.88
CA GLN A 108 2.20 7.60 12.61
C GLN A 108 0.85 8.14 12.10
N TRP A 109 0.57 7.98 10.80
CA TRP A 109 -0.69 8.42 10.18
C TRP A 109 -1.80 7.37 10.23
N ASP A 110 -1.46 6.13 10.59
CA ASP A 110 -2.38 4.98 10.64
C ASP A 110 -3.25 5.02 11.90
N ARG A 111 -4.21 5.94 11.91
CA ARG A 111 -5.13 6.16 13.05
C ARG A 111 -5.99 4.94 13.37
N ASP A 112 -6.30 4.12 12.37
CA ASP A 112 -7.18 2.96 12.48
C ASP A 112 -6.40 1.65 12.71
N SER A 113 -5.09 1.73 12.89
CA SER A 113 -4.21 0.57 13.09
C SER A 113 -4.36 -0.49 11.99
N ILE A 114 -4.50 -0.03 10.74
CA ILE A 114 -4.65 -0.90 9.57
C ILE A 114 -3.33 -1.61 9.27
N MET A 115 -2.20 -0.88 9.32
CA MET A 115 -0.89 -1.43 9.01
C MET A 115 -0.46 -2.58 9.93
N PRO A 116 -0.59 -2.49 11.27
CA PRO A 116 -0.31 -3.62 12.15
C PRO A 116 -1.17 -4.86 11.85
N LYS A 117 -2.43 -4.66 11.50
CA LYS A 117 -3.34 -5.76 11.13
C LYS A 117 -2.88 -6.46 9.85
N LEU A 118 -2.54 -5.68 8.81
CA LEU A 118 -2.01 -6.20 7.55
C LEU A 118 -0.69 -6.95 7.75
N LEU A 119 0.25 -6.39 8.50
CA LEU A 119 1.53 -7.02 8.81
C LEU A 119 1.35 -8.30 9.63
N GLY A 120 0.39 -8.31 10.56
CA GLY A 120 0.02 -9.50 11.31
C GLY A 120 -0.46 -10.63 10.41
N THR A 121 -1.30 -10.32 9.44
CA THR A 121 -1.79 -11.28 8.43
C THR A 121 -0.64 -11.83 7.57
N LEU A 122 0.26 -10.98 7.11
CA LEU A 122 1.43 -11.40 6.33
C LEU A 122 2.37 -12.29 7.16
N ARG A 123 2.59 -11.96 8.43
CA ARG A 123 3.43 -12.76 9.34
C ARG A 123 2.88 -14.16 9.61
N LEU A 124 1.55 -14.30 9.68
CA LEU A 124 0.91 -15.60 9.84
C LEU A 124 1.09 -16.49 8.61
N ASN A 125 1.20 -15.91 7.44
CA ASN A 125 1.40 -16.64 6.17
C ASN A 125 2.90 -16.82 5.80
N ALA A 126 3.82 -16.12 6.46
CA ALA A 126 5.25 -16.21 6.20
C ALA A 126 5.86 -17.62 6.36
N PRO A 127 5.47 -18.45 7.36
CA PRO A 127 6.01 -19.80 7.49
C PRO A 127 5.75 -20.71 6.28
N LEU A 128 4.70 -20.43 5.50
CA LEU A 128 4.38 -21.22 4.31
C LEU A 128 5.29 -20.90 3.11
N MET A 129 6.04 -19.80 3.17
CA MET A 129 6.94 -19.34 2.08
C MET A 129 8.38 -19.81 2.24
N TRP A 130 8.77 -20.37 3.40
CA TRP A 130 10.16 -20.68 3.74
C TRP A 130 10.43 -22.16 4.01
N ASN A 131 9.46 -23.04 3.76
CA ASN A 131 9.55 -24.49 4.04
C ASN A 131 9.76 -25.34 2.78
N ASP A 132 10.38 -24.80 1.70
CA ASP A 132 10.83 -25.58 0.55
C ASP A 132 12.36 -25.66 0.50
#